data_8a2bbd9a34932deafb7f90691468f43f
#
_entry.id   8a2bbd9a34932deafb7f90691468f43f
#
_cell.length_a   1.000
_cell.length_b   1.000
_cell.length_c   1.000
_cell.angle_alpha   90.00
_cell.angle_beta   90.00
_cell.angle_gamma   90.00
#
_symmetry.space_group_name_H-M   'P 1'
#
loop_
_entity.id
_entity.type
_entity.pdbx_description
1 polymer ?
#
loop_
_entity_poly.entity_id
_entity_poly.type
_entity_poly.pdbx_seq_one_letter_code
_entity_poly.pdbx_strand_id
1 'polypeptide(L)'
;DSARLGKPDNEVLNISDRLYNINQIFDVTAKPLIMDIDTGGRAEHLKINLRSMERLGISAVIMEDKRGLKKNSLLGNKVKQYQDTIKNFSEKIKIIKQNQLNKDFMLISRIESLILKNGMKDALKRADSYLKAGSDGIMIHSKEKNPKEIFEFARKFRKKHKDVPLVCVPTSYNGV
;
A
#
# COMPACT_ATOMS: atom_id res chain seq x y z
N ASP A 1 7.67 12.18 -3.60
CA ASP A 1 9.12 12.08 -3.29
C ASP A 1 9.95 11.94 -4.56
N SER A 2 9.69 10.93 -5.41
CA SER A 2 10.47 10.65 -6.62
C SER A 2 10.58 11.87 -7.55
N ALA A 3 9.46 12.55 -7.84
CA ALA A 3 9.45 13.75 -8.68
C ALA A 3 10.32 14.90 -8.11
N ARG A 4 10.28 15.12 -6.79
CA ARG A 4 11.10 16.14 -6.13
C ARG A 4 12.61 15.89 -6.29
N LEU A 5 13.00 14.62 -6.32
CA LEU A 5 14.40 14.21 -6.42
C LEU A 5 14.83 13.87 -7.86
N GLY A 6 13.94 14.08 -8.86
CA GLY A 6 14.21 13.72 -10.26
C GLY A 6 14.43 12.22 -10.46
N LYS A 7 13.86 11.40 -9.61
CA LYS A 7 14.00 9.92 -9.66
C LYS A 7 12.77 9.25 -10.26
N PRO A 8 12.92 8.13 -10.96
CA PRO A 8 11.77 7.37 -11.44
C PRO A 8 11.00 6.73 -10.26
N ASP A 9 9.68 6.55 -10.46
CA ASP A 9 8.81 5.86 -9.49
C ASP A 9 8.91 4.33 -9.66
N ASN A 10 10.02 3.77 -9.20
CA ASN A 10 10.35 2.34 -9.31
C ASN A 10 11.05 1.79 -8.07
N GLU A 11 10.70 2.31 -6.89
CA GLU A 11 11.27 1.89 -5.61
C GLU A 11 12.78 2.20 -5.46
N VAL A 12 13.28 3.17 -6.26
CA VAL A 12 14.69 3.63 -6.18
C VAL A 12 14.98 4.44 -4.93
N LEU A 13 13.94 5.07 -4.35
CA LEU A 13 14.07 5.78 -3.09
C LEU A 13 14.00 4.81 -1.93
N ASN A 14 14.98 4.85 -1.07
CA ASN A 14 14.96 4.10 0.17
C ASN A 14 14.06 4.79 1.22
N ILE A 15 13.80 4.11 2.31
CA ILE A 15 12.97 4.63 3.40
C ILE A 15 13.59 5.89 4.02
N SER A 16 14.91 5.98 4.16
CA SER A 16 15.58 7.14 4.73
C SER A 16 15.37 8.41 3.91
N ASP A 17 15.40 8.32 2.58
CA ASP A 17 15.11 9.46 1.68
C ASP A 17 13.68 9.97 1.90
N ARG A 18 12.73 9.06 2.09
CA ARG A 18 11.33 9.39 2.35
C ARG A 18 11.13 10.02 3.72
N LEU A 19 11.75 9.45 4.75
CA LEU A 19 11.67 9.95 6.12
C LEU A 19 12.26 11.36 6.25
N TYR A 20 13.36 11.65 5.54
CA TYR A 20 13.91 13.00 5.48
C TYR A 20 12.89 14.01 4.93
N ASN A 21 12.21 13.69 3.85
CA ASN A 21 11.17 14.55 3.28
C ASN A 21 9.96 14.70 4.21
N ILE A 22 9.54 13.62 4.87
CA ILE A 22 8.41 13.62 5.80
C ILE A 22 8.72 14.48 7.03
N ASN A 23 9.96 14.44 7.52
CA ASN A 23 10.37 15.31 8.62
C ASN A 23 10.16 16.79 8.27
N GLN A 24 10.53 17.21 7.05
CA GLN A 24 10.28 18.57 6.58
C GLN A 24 8.78 18.92 6.46
N ILE A 25 7.94 17.94 6.15
CA ILE A 25 6.48 18.12 6.16
C ILE A 25 5.99 18.35 7.59
N PHE A 26 6.49 17.62 8.56
CA PHE A 26 6.12 17.78 9.97
C PHE A 26 6.62 19.07 10.62
N ASP A 27 7.59 19.76 10.02
CA ASP A 27 7.98 21.12 10.44
C ASP A 27 6.83 22.14 10.27
N VAL A 28 5.87 21.87 9.36
CA VAL A 28 4.78 22.79 9.02
C VAL A 28 3.39 22.27 9.33
N THR A 29 3.25 21.03 9.79
CA THR A 29 1.94 20.45 10.13
C THR A 29 2.04 19.33 11.17
N ALA A 30 1.03 19.26 12.04
CA ALA A 30 0.84 18.15 12.99
C ALA A 30 -0.27 17.18 12.54
N LYS A 31 -0.75 17.27 11.30
CA LYS A 31 -1.81 16.39 10.80
C LYS A 31 -1.31 14.96 10.66
N PRO A 32 -2.19 13.95 10.89
CA PRO A 32 -1.85 12.56 10.62
C PRO A 32 -1.38 12.37 9.17
N LEU A 33 -0.32 11.58 9.00
CA LEU A 33 0.28 11.32 7.69
C LEU A 33 0.24 9.84 7.36
N ILE A 34 -0.18 9.53 6.14
CA ILE A 34 -0.11 8.20 5.56
C ILE A 34 1.06 8.16 4.57
N MET A 35 1.99 7.23 4.76
CA MET A 35 3.17 7.06 3.92
C MET A 35 3.02 5.85 2.99
N ASP A 36 3.25 6.02 1.70
CA ASP A 36 3.43 4.91 0.76
C ASP A 36 4.84 4.33 0.93
N ILE A 37 4.93 3.03 1.21
CA ILE A 37 6.20 2.30 1.37
C ILE A 37 6.45 1.31 0.23
N ASP A 38 5.80 1.49 -0.90
CA ASP A 38 5.89 0.62 -2.07
C ASP A 38 5.62 -0.85 -1.70
N THR A 39 6.53 -1.77 -2.05
CA THR A 39 6.40 -3.20 -1.68
C THR A 39 6.83 -3.49 -0.23
N GLY A 40 7.27 -2.48 0.51
CA GLY A 40 7.88 -2.63 1.84
C GLY A 40 9.34 -3.09 1.78
N GLY A 41 9.88 -3.33 0.59
CA GLY A 41 11.24 -3.80 0.41
C GLY A 41 11.48 -5.22 0.96
N ARG A 42 12.67 -5.44 1.49
CA ARG A 42 13.06 -6.72 2.10
C ARG A 42 12.42 -6.92 3.46
N ALA A 43 11.88 -8.10 3.70
CA ALA A 43 11.22 -8.46 4.97
C ALA A 43 12.14 -8.26 6.19
N GLU A 44 13.43 -8.56 6.04
CA GLU A 44 14.44 -8.43 7.09
C GLU A 44 14.65 -6.98 7.57
N HIS A 45 14.37 -6.00 6.70
CA HIS A 45 14.53 -4.58 7.01
C HIS A 45 13.25 -3.95 7.61
N LEU A 46 12.09 -4.60 7.45
CA LEU A 46 10.80 -4.02 7.85
C LEU A 46 10.74 -3.60 9.31
N LYS A 47 11.32 -4.41 10.22
CA LYS A 47 11.34 -4.09 11.67
C LYS A 47 12.09 -2.78 11.96
N ILE A 48 13.24 -2.56 11.32
CA ILE A 48 14.06 -1.35 11.52
C ILE A 48 13.36 -0.14 10.89
N ASN A 49 12.86 -0.32 9.67
CA ASN A 49 12.15 0.72 8.95
C ASN A 49 10.88 1.16 9.71
N LEU A 50 10.12 0.19 10.25
CA LEU A 50 8.93 0.46 11.06
C LEU A 50 9.26 1.35 12.27
N ARG A 51 10.30 1.01 13.04
CA ARG A 51 10.72 1.82 14.20
C ARG A 51 11.06 3.25 13.81
N SER A 52 11.70 3.45 12.67
CA SER A 52 12.03 4.79 12.16
C SER A 52 10.77 5.57 11.78
N MET A 53 9.80 4.92 11.16
CA MET A 53 8.51 5.51 10.79
C MET A 53 7.68 5.89 12.02
N GLU A 54 7.55 4.99 13.01
CA GLU A 54 6.80 5.24 14.25
C GLU A 54 7.44 6.37 15.07
N ARG A 55 8.78 6.37 15.18
CA ARG A 55 9.50 7.43 15.91
C ARG A 55 9.32 8.81 15.28
N LEU A 56 9.18 8.89 13.96
CA LEU A 56 8.92 10.14 13.25
C LEU A 56 7.47 10.61 13.41
N GLY A 57 6.55 9.75 13.88
CA GLY A 57 5.13 10.10 14.08
C GLY A 57 4.23 9.81 12.87
N ILE A 58 4.68 8.98 11.94
CA ILE A 58 3.83 8.52 10.82
C ILE A 58 2.66 7.72 11.39
N SER A 59 1.45 8.05 10.96
CA SER A 59 0.21 7.46 11.50
C SER A 59 -0.19 6.16 10.82
N ALA A 60 0.11 6.04 9.52
CA ALA A 60 -0.19 4.85 8.75
C ALA A 60 0.79 4.66 7.59
N VAL A 61 0.89 3.42 7.13
CA VAL A 61 1.62 3.08 5.90
C VAL A 61 0.72 2.32 4.93
N ILE A 62 0.96 2.55 3.63
CA ILE A 62 0.39 1.76 2.55
C ILE A 62 1.49 0.88 1.98
N MET A 63 1.27 -0.43 1.92
CA MET A 63 2.18 -1.40 1.33
C MET A 63 1.48 -2.18 0.23
N GLU A 64 2.08 -2.23 -0.98
CA GLU A 64 1.47 -2.91 -2.13
C GLU A 64 1.99 -4.34 -2.31
N ASP A 65 1.11 -5.24 -2.74
CA ASP A 65 1.38 -6.67 -2.92
C ASP A 65 2.05 -7.01 -4.25
N LYS A 66 2.96 -6.15 -4.74
CA LYS A 66 3.84 -6.44 -5.88
C LYS A 66 5.12 -7.13 -5.46
N ARG A 67 5.76 -7.78 -6.41
CA ARG A 67 7.07 -8.43 -6.24
C ARG A 67 8.08 -7.89 -7.23
N GLY A 68 9.33 -7.75 -6.76
CA GLY A 68 10.43 -7.20 -7.55
C GLY A 68 10.40 -5.68 -7.59
N LEU A 69 11.18 -5.10 -8.49
CA LEU A 69 11.20 -3.65 -8.65
C LEU A 69 9.82 -3.14 -9.04
N LYS A 70 9.29 -2.24 -8.23
CA LYS A 70 8.04 -1.54 -8.50
C LYS A 70 8.13 -0.86 -9.87
N LYS A 71 7.03 -0.86 -10.58
CA LYS A 71 6.82 -0.04 -11.78
C LYS A 71 5.51 0.69 -11.62
N ASN A 72 5.49 1.94 -12.08
CA ASN A 72 4.29 2.76 -11.98
C ASN A 72 3.08 2.02 -12.58
N SER A 73 2.04 1.84 -11.80
CA SER A 73 0.84 1.08 -12.18
C SER A 73 0.04 1.75 -13.30
N LEU A 74 0.19 3.06 -13.49
CA LEU A 74 -0.60 3.89 -14.42
C LEU A 74 0.09 4.12 -15.76
N LEU A 75 1.42 4.11 -15.79
CA LEU A 75 2.16 4.28 -17.03
C LEU A 75 2.22 2.93 -17.74
N GLY A 76 1.72 2.89 -18.98
CA GLY A 76 1.60 1.70 -19.83
C GLY A 76 2.94 1.05 -20.19
N ASN A 77 3.70 0.67 -19.20
CA ASN A 77 4.98 -0.01 -19.39
C ASN A 77 4.77 -1.40 -19.95
N LYS A 78 5.39 -1.71 -21.07
CA LYS A 78 5.49 -3.06 -21.65
C LYS A 78 6.21 -4.06 -20.71
N VAL A 79 6.70 -3.60 -19.55
CA VAL A 79 7.44 -4.43 -18.61
C VAL A 79 6.46 -5.18 -17.71
N LYS A 80 6.57 -6.49 -17.73
CA LYS A 80 5.76 -7.41 -16.94
C LYS A 80 5.94 -7.14 -15.45
N GLN A 81 4.81 -6.96 -14.74
CA GLN A 81 4.76 -6.81 -13.31
C GLN A 81 4.19 -8.09 -12.69
N TYR A 82 4.65 -8.41 -11.50
CA TYR A 82 4.23 -9.61 -10.79
C TYR A 82 3.63 -9.25 -9.44
N GLN A 83 2.52 -9.87 -9.12
CA GLN A 83 1.97 -9.82 -7.77
C GLN A 83 2.69 -10.81 -6.88
N ASP A 84 2.94 -10.43 -5.64
CA ASP A 84 3.53 -11.35 -4.66
C ASP A 84 2.54 -12.45 -4.27
N THR A 85 3.05 -13.53 -3.73
CA THR A 85 2.19 -14.58 -3.20
C THR A 85 1.46 -14.07 -1.96
N ILE A 86 0.23 -14.56 -1.74
CA ILE A 86 -0.52 -14.25 -0.52
C ILE A 86 0.32 -14.60 0.72
N LYS A 87 1.04 -15.71 0.69
CA LYS A 87 1.89 -16.16 1.80
C LYS A 87 2.97 -15.14 2.11
N ASN A 88 3.81 -14.77 1.14
CA ASN A 88 4.94 -13.87 1.34
C ASN A 88 4.48 -12.49 1.82
N PHE A 89 3.43 -11.94 1.19
CA PHE A 89 2.91 -10.64 1.59
C PHE A 89 2.27 -10.67 2.98
N SER A 90 1.56 -11.76 3.33
CA SER A 90 1.03 -11.95 4.68
C SER A 90 2.14 -12.05 5.74
N GLU A 91 3.29 -12.63 5.42
CA GLU A 91 4.44 -12.66 6.34
C GLU A 91 4.99 -11.24 6.59
N LYS A 92 5.07 -10.39 5.55
CA LYS A 92 5.45 -8.97 5.72
C LYS A 92 4.46 -8.23 6.64
N ILE A 93 3.17 -8.45 6.45
CA ILE A 93 2.12 -7.88 7.33
C ILE A 93 2.37 -8.30 8.78
N LYS A 94 2.57 -9.59 9.03
CA LYS A 94 2.83 -10.12 10.38
C LYS A 94 4.08 -9.50 11.01
N ILE A 95 5.18 -9.36 10.23
CA ILE A 95 6.40 -8.72 10.72
C ILE A 95 6.12 -7.29 11.20
N ILE A 96 5.37 -6.50 10.44
CA ILE A 96 4.99 -5.15 10.84
C ILE A 96 4.14 -5.21 12.13
N LYS A 97 3.05 -5.97 12.13
CA LYS A 97 2.10 -6.01 13.24
C LYS A 97 2.68 -6.58 14.53
N GLN A 98 3.61 -7.52 14.46
CA GLN A 98 4.28 -8.09 15.63
C GLN A 98 5.37 -7.18 16.22
N ASN A 99 5.89 -6.24 15.43
CA ASN A 99 6.99 -5.37 15.85
C ASN A 99 6.59 -3.91 16.03
N GLN A 100 5.32 -3.52 15.73
CA GLN A 100 4.84 -2.18 15.98
C GLN A 100 4.80 -1.90 17.50
N LEU A 101 5.20 -0.70 17.88
CA LEU A 101 5.21 -0.21 19.26
C LEU A 101 3.97 0.64 19.55
N ASN A 102 3.56 1.46 18.61
CA ASN A 102 2.37 2.29 18.72
C ASN A 102 1.15 1.50 18.21
N LYS A 103 0.18 1.24 19.10
CA LYS A 103 -1.05 0.50 18.77
C LYS A 103 -1.95 1.23 17.76
N ASP A 104 -1.82 2.55 17.67
CA ASP A 104 -2.60 3.39 16.75
C ASP A 104 -1.97 3.48 15.35
N PHE A 105 -0.74 2.97 15.17
CA PHE A 105 -0.11 2.89 13.87
C PHE A 105 -0.84 1.89 12.97
N MET A 106 -1.22 2.29 11.77
CA MET A 106 -2.01 1.47 10.85
C MET A 106 -1.20 0.96 9.67
N LEU A 107 -1.43 -0.29 9.29
CA LEU A 107 -0.97 -0.88 8.04
C LEU A 107 -2.15 -1.07 7.08
N ILE A 108 -2.09 -0.40 5.93
CA ILE A 108 -3.07 -0.51 4.85
C ILE A 108 -2.44 -1.35 3.73
N SER A 109 -3.04 -2.51 3.45
CA SER A 109 -2.58 -3.39 2.37
C SER A 109 -3.20 -2.98 1.03
N ARG A 110 -2.35 -2.59 0.06
CA ARG A 110 -2.76 -2.24 -1.29
C ARG A 110 -2.74 -3.48 -2.17
N ILE A 111 -3.90 -3.78 -2.77
CA ILE A 111 -4.11 -4.97 -3.61
C ILE A 111 -4.05 -4.57 -5.08
N GLU A 112 -3.12 -5.17 -5.80
CA GLU A 112 -2.86 -4.89 -7.21
C GLU A 112 -3.55 -5.88 -8.18
N SER A 113 -4.44 -6.75 -7.70
CA SER A 113 -5.10 -7.78 -8.51
C SER A 113 -5.85 -7.23 -9.72
N LEU A 114 -6.56 -6.10 -9.58
CA LEU A 114 -7.29 -5.48 -10.69
C LEU A 114 -6.33 -4.81 -11.69
N ILE A 115 -5.27 -4.18 -11.21
CA ILE A 115 -4.20 -3.61 -12.05
C ILE A 115 -3.54 -4.69 -12.91
N LEU A 116 -3.25 -5.85 -12.29
CA LEU A 116 -2.56 -6.97 -12.92
C LEU A 116 -3.49 -7.95 -13.64
N LYS A 117 -4.80 -7.63 -13.70
CA LYS A 117 -5.84 -8.44 -14.35
C LYS A 117 -6.00 -9.86 -13.78
N ASN A 118 -5.69 -10.04 -12.48
CA ASN A 118 -5.94 -11.30 -11.76
C ASN A 118 -7.40 -11.44 -11.31
N GLY A 119 -8.19 -10.37 -11.45
CA GLY A 119 -9.63 -10.36 -11.31
C GLY A 119 -10.16 -10.20 -9.88
N MET A 120 -11.48 -10.01 -9.81
CA MET A 120 -12.20 -9.70 -8.58
C MET A 120 -12.10 -10.79 -7.51
N LYS A 121 -12.15 -12.06 -7.91
CA LYS A 121 -12.06 -13.20 -6.97
C LYS A 121 -10.72 -13.24 -6.25
N ASP A 122 -9.62 -12.99 -6.98
CA ASP A 122 -8.28 -12.90 -6.38
C ASP A 122 -8.17 -11.69 -5.47
N ALA A 123 -8.67 -10.52 -5.87
CA ALA A 123 -8.67 -9.32 -5.04
C ALA A 123 -9.37 -9.53 -3.69
N LEU A 124 -10.56 -10.13 -3.68
CA LEU A 124 -11.31 -10.41 -2.45
C LEU A 124 -10.62 -11.47 -1.58
N LYS A 125 -10.06 -12.52 -2.20
CA LYS A 125 -9.29 -13.55 -1.47
C LYS A 125 -8.08 -12.94 -0.76
N ARG A 126 -7.37 -12.02 -1.44
CA ARG A 126 -6.23 -11.32 -0.85
C ARG A 126 -6.65 -10.39 0.28
N ALA A 127 -7.72 -9.63 0.10
CA ALA A 127 -8.28 -8.79 1.17
C ALA A 127 -8.54 -9.61 2.45
N ASP A 128 -9.24 -10.74 2.32
CA ASP A 128 -9.49 -11.64 3.44
C ASP A 128 -8.21 -12.15 4.11
N SER A 129 -7.23 -12.52 3.29
CA SER A 129 -5.96 -13.10 3.77
C SER A 129 -5.11 -12.05 4.49
N TYR A 130 -5.07 -10.82 3.97
CA TYR A 130 -4.29 -9.73 4.55
C TYR A 130 -4.88 -9.21 5.86
N LEU A 131 -6.21 -9.11 5.95
CA LEU A 131 -6.89 -8.80 7.21
C LEU A 131 -6.65 -9.88 8.26
N LYS A 132 -6.70 -11.16 7.88
CA LYS A 132 -6.35 -12.26 8.79
C LYS A 132 -4.88 -12.23 9.24
N ALA A 133 -3.98 -11.70 8.42
CA ALA A 133 -2.58 -11.52 8.78
C ALA A 133 -2.34 -10.30 9.70
N GLY A 134 -3.35 -9.43 9.88
CA GLY A 134 -3.31 -8.28 10.78
C GLY A 134 -3.32 -6.92 10.10
N SER A 135 -3.55 -6.81 8.78
CA SER A 135 -3.73 -5.52 8.12
C SER A 135 -4.92 -4.77 8.70
N ASP A 136 -4.76 -3.46 8.98
CA ASP A 136 -5.80 -2.62 9.57
C ASP A 136 -6.78 -2.08 8.53
N GLY A 137 -6.37 -2.03 7.27
CA GLY A 137 -7.20 -1.55 6.17
C GLY A 137 -6.78 -2.14 4.83
N ILE A 138 -7.63 -1.95 3.84
CA ILE A 138 -7.40 -2.39 2.46
C ILE A 138 -7.43 -1.17 1.54
N MET A 139 -6.49 -1.12 0.60
CA MET A 139 -6.53 -0.20 -0.53
C MET A 139 -6.70 -0.99 -1.82
N ILE A 140 -7.69 -0.60 -2.61
CA ILE A 140 -7.96 -1.20 -3.92
C ILE A 140 -7.65 -0.20 -5.05
N HIS A 141 -7.04 -0.69 -6.11
CA HIS A 141 -6.64 0.10 -7.25
C HIS A 141 -7.09 -0.57 -8.56
N SER A 142 -7.60 0.22 -9.51
CA SER A 142 -7.88 -0.20 -10.88
C SER A 142 -7.37 0.85 -11.85
N LYS A 143 -6.95 0.43 -13.03
CA LYS A 143 -6.56 1.33 -14.13
C LYS A 143 -7.67 1.58 -15.15
N GLU A 144 -8.81 0.92 -14.99
CA GLU A 144 -9.97 1.14 -15.85
C GLU A 144 -10.52 2.56 -15.63
N LYS A 145 -10.91 3.23 -16.69
CA LYS A 145 -11.52 4.57 -16.62
C LYS A 145 -12.90 4.54 -15.97
N ASN A 146 -13.59 3.41 -16.04
CA ASN A 146 -14.90 3.23 -15.44
C ASN A 146 -14.73 2.64 -14.02
N PRO A 147 -15.30 3.25 -12.98
CA PRO A 147 -15.13 2.82 -11.59
C PRO A 147 -15.94 1.56 -11.20
N LYS A 148 -16.60 0.88 -12.14
CA LYS A 148 -17.45 -0.30 -11.87
C LYS A 148 -16.74 -1.38 -11.04
N GLU A 149 -15.48 -1.69 -11.38
CA GLU A 149 -14.70 -2.69 -10.63
C GLU A 149 -14.49 -2.28 -9.18
N ILE A 150 -14.22 -1.00 -8.92
CA ILE A 150 -14.03 -0.49 -7.55
C ILE A 150 -15.35 -0.57 -6.77
N PHE A 151 -16.47 -0.16 -7.36
CA PHE A 151 -17.77 -0.27 -6.72
C PHE A 151 -18.19 -1.72 -6.49
N GLU A 152 -17.88 -2.62 -7.41
CA GLU A 152 -18.14 -4.04 -7.23
C GLU A 152 -17.32 -4.62 -6.10
N PHE A 153 -16.01 -4.32 -6.05
CA PHE A 153 -15.13 -4.71 -4.97
C PHE A 153 -15.67 -4.19 -3.63
N ALA A 154 -15.96 -2.89 -3.54
CA ALA A 154 -16.45 -2.27 -2.31
C ALA A 154 -17.74 -2.92 -1.81
N ARG A 155 -18.73 -3.15 -2.67
CA ARG A 155 -19.98 -3.82 -2.30
C ARG A 155 -19.76 -5.24 -1.77
N LYS A 156 -18.92 -6.03 -2.43
CA LYS A 156 -18.63 -7.41 -2.02
C LYS A 156 -17.80 -7.44 -0.72
N PHE A 157 -16.82 -6.57 -0.60
CA PHE A 157 -15.97 -6.43 0.57
C PHE A 157 -16.79 -6.01 1.80
N ARG A 158 -17.64 -4.98 1.69
CA ARG A 158 -18.49 -4.46 2.78
C ARG A 158 -19.50 -5.45 3.33
N LYS A 159 -19.95 -6.42 2.53
CA LYS A 159 -20.82 -7.49 3.04
C LYS A 159 -20.17 -8.30 4.16
N LYS A 160 -18.84 -8.41 4.15
CA LYS A 160 -18.08 -9.22 5.10
C LYS A 160 -17.30 -8.39 6.12
N HIS A 161 -16.82 -7.23 5.71
CA HIS A 161 -15.93 -6.37 6.48
C HIS A 161 -16.54 -4.96 6.57
N LYS A 162 -17.56 -4.80 7.42
CA LYS A 162 -18.36 -3.57 7.49
C LYS A 162 -17.55 -2.36 7.95
N ASP A 163 -16.70 -2.53 8.95
CA ASP A 163 -16.02 -1.44 9.66
C ASP A 163 -14.53 -1.29 9.29
N VAL A 164 -14.01 -2.18 8.44
CA VAL A 164 -12.60 -2.12 8.03
C VAL A 164 -12.38 -0.92 7.10
N PRO A 165 -11.36 -0.07 7.34
CA PRO A 165 -11.00 1.01 6.44
C PRO A 165 -10.77 0.51 5.02
N LEU A 166 -11.43 1.16 4.06
CA LEU A 166 -11.29 0.86 2.64
C LEU A 166 -10.95 2.14 1.89
N VAL A 167 -9.80 2.12 1.22
CA VAL A 167 -9.25 3.23 0.44
C VAL A 167 -9.29 2.88 -1.04
N CYS A 168 -9.58 3.83 -1.91
CA CYS A 168 -9.43 3.67 -3.35
C CYS A 168 -8.51 4.74 -3.94
N VAL A 169 -7.89 4.42 -5.09
CA VAL A 169 -7.06 5.36 -5.85
C VAL A 169 -7.93 6.03 -6.91
N PRO A 170 -8.23 7.33 -6.83
CA PRO A 170 -9.14 8.00 -7.76
C PRO A 170 -8.49 8.46 -9.06
N THR A 171 -7.18 8.32 -9.22
CA THR A 171 -6.40 8.88 -10.34
C THR A 171 -6.90 8.47 -11.73
N SER A 172 -7.47 7.26 -11.87
CA SER A 172 -8.02 6.77 -13.13
C SER A 172 -9.37 7.40 -13.49
N TYR A 173 -9.99 8.16 -12.57
CA TYR A 173 -11.38 8.66 -12.69
C TYR A 173 -11.47 10.19 -12.80
N ASN A 174 -10.36 10.88 -13.11
CA ASN A 174 -10.31 12.35 -13.20
C ASN A 174 -11.14 12.98 -14.32
N GLY A 175 -11.89 12.21 -15.08
CA GLY A 175 -12.79 12.66 -16.15
C GLY A 175 -14.24 12.25 -15.94
N VAL A 176 -14.60 11.83 -14.75
CA VAL A 176 -15.96 11.39 -14.38
C VAL A 176 -16.56 12.38 -13.40
#